data_9e02fd6945c1237b20aad9ce3976c60e
#
_entry.id   9e02fd6945c1237b20aad9ce3976c60e
#
_cell.length_a   1.000
_cell.length_b   1.000
_cell.length_c   1.000
_cell.angle_alpha   90.00
_cell.angle_beta   90.00
_cell.angle_gamma   90.00
#
_symmetry.space_group_name_H-M   'P 1'
#
loop_
_entity.id
_entity.type
_entity.pdbx_description
1 polymer ?
#
loop_
_entity_poly.entity_id
_entity_poly.type
_entity_poly.pdbx_seq_one_letter_code
_entity_poly.pdbx_strand_id
1 'polypeptide(L)'
;MSEKIATREAYGKALVELGASNDKIVVLDADLASPTMTKFFKAAYPDRFFDCGIAECNMMDVAAGLSTMGLIPFCSTFAMFGAGRAYEQIRNSIAYPRFNVKICCSHAGVSVGEDGGSHQSIEDIGLMRMIPGMTVIVPADGNEARKATFALAQMEGPAYLRTARLASPVFEQDYPFEIGKANVLREGKDAAVFACGLMVSETLEAAELLAAEGIHISVINVHTIKPIDAACVTKYAQKCGNVVTVEEHSVIGGLGDAVADVLMGKVNCKFRKIGINDCFGQSGKAKDVLREYGLTADQIAAKIKETL
;
A
#
# COMPACT_ATOMS: atom_id res chain seq x y z
N MET A 1 -12.48 -4.08 -21.60
CA MET A 1 -12.09 -3.28 -20.43
C MET A 1 -11.72 -4.28 -19.34
N SER A 2 -10.52 -4.20 -18.77
CA SER A 2 -10.13 -5.04 -17.64
C SER A 2 -11.09 -4.85 -16.46
N GLU A 3 -11.35 -5.90 -15.70
CA GLU A 3 -12.15 -5.85 -14.48
C GLU A 3 -11.49 -4.85 -13.51
N LYS A 4 -12.32 -4.10 -12.77
CA LYS A 4 -11.83 -3.15 -11.75
C LYS A 4 -12.28 -3.63 -10.38
N ILE A 5 -11.32 -3.84 -9.48
CA ILE A 5 -11.57 -4.30 -8.11
C ILE A 5 -10.85 -3.38 -7.13
N ALA A 6 -11.55 -2.94 -6.08
CA ALA A 6 -10.89 -2.24 -4.98
C ALA A 6 -10.02 -3.21 -4.17
N THR A 7 -8.79 -2.82 -3.84
CA THR A 7 -7.88 -3.70 -3.09
C THR A 7 -8.45 -4.09 -1.72
N ARG A 8 -9.24 -3.22 -1.06
CA ARG A 8 -9.99 -3.55 0.17
C ARG A 8 -11.02 -4.66 -0.03
N GLU A 9 -11.68 -4.71 -1.20
CA GLU A 9 -12.67 -5.76 -1.51
C GLU A 9 -12.00 -7.11 -1.70
N ALA A 10 -10.90 -7.14 -2.45
CA ALA A 10 -10.10 -8.33 -2.63
C ALA A 10 -9.53 -8.85 -1.30
N TYR A 11 -9.08 -7.95 -0.43
CA TYR A 11 -8.68 -8.27 0.95
C TYR A 11 -9.81 -8.93 1.74
N GLY A 12 -11.01 -8.34 1.77
CA GLY A 12 -12.14 -8.89 2.50
C GLY A 12 -12.55 -10.28 2.01
N LYS A 13 -12.51 -10.52 0.69
CA LYS A 13 -12.76 -11.85 0.09
C LYS A 13 -11.65 -12.85 0.45
N ALA A 14 -10.39 -12.43 0.41
CA ALA A 14 -9.24 -13.24 0.79
C ALA A 14 -9.29 -13.69 2.25
N LEU A 15 -9.77 -12.86 3.16
CA LEU A 15 -9.98 -13.23 4.56
C LEU A 15 -10.96 -14.42 4.70
N VAL A 16 -12.04 -14.44 3.92
CA VAL A 16 -13.00 -15.57 3.94
C VAL A 16 -12.33 -16.85 3.48
N GLU A 17 -11.55 -16.81 2.40
CA GLU A 17 -10.79 -17.95 1.91
C GLU A 17 -9.76 -18.46 2.95
N LEU A 18 -9.05 -17.53 3.60
CA LEU A 18 -8.11 -17.87 4.68
C LEU A 18 -8.83 -18.48 5.88
N GLY A 19 -9.97 -17.94 6.28
CA GLY A 19 -10.78 -18.45 7.38
C GLY A 19 -11.28 -19.88 7.16
N ALA A 20 -11.50 -20.27 5.89
CA ALA A 20 -11.88 -21.64 5.53
C ALA A 20 -10.71 -22.64 5.69
N SER A 21 -9.48 -22.18 5.54
CA SER A 21 -8.29 -23.05 5.54
C SER A 21 -7.46 -22.98 6.83
N ASN A 22 -7.71 -21.99 7.70
CA ASN A 22 -6.92 -21.79 8.92
C ASN A 22 -7.77 -21.22 10.06
N ASP A 23 -8.03 -22.04 11.06
CA ASP A 23 -8.85 -21.67 12.24
C ASP A 23 -8.17 -20.67 13.18
N LYS A 24 -6.87 -20.44 13.03
CA LYS A 24 -6.14 -19.42 13.80
C LYS A 24 -6.39 -17.99 13.31
N ILE A 25 -6.95 -17.83 12.12
CA ILE A 25 -7.29 -16.50 11.58
C ILE A 25 -8.49 -15.94 12.36
N VAL A 26 -8.28 -14.77 12.94
CA VAL A 26 -9.31 -13.95 13.58
C VAL A 26 -9.27 -12.55 13.00
N VAL A 27 -10.42 -11.90 12.90
CA VAL A 27 -10.53 -10.57 12.33
C VAL A 27 -11.10 -9.61 13.35
N LEU A 28 -10.45 -8.46 13.52
CA LEU A 28 -10.90 -7.38 14.37
C LEU A 28 -11.21 -6.15 13.51
N ASP A 29 -12.23 -5.41 13.88
CA ASP A 29 -12.63 -4.18 13.19
C ASP A 29 -13.04 -3.11 14.21
N ALA A 30 -12.86 -1.84 13.86
CA ALA A 30 -13.22 -0.70 14.70
C ALA A 30 -14.51 -0.02 14.19
N ASP A 31 -15.63 -0.77 14.17
CA ASP A 31 -16.95 -0.34 13.72
C ASP A 31 -17.00 0.15 12.25
N LEU A 32 -16.10 -0.38 11.42
CA LEU A 32 -15.96 -0.04 10.00
C LEU A 32 -16.06 -1.27 9.08
N ALA A 33 -16.68 -2.37 9.55
CA ALA A 33 -16.71 -3.64 8.83
C ALA A 33 -17.28 -3.55 7.39
N SER A 34 -18.21 -2.64 7.14
CA SER A 34 -18.76 -2.41 5.81
C SER A 34 -17.75 -1.74 4.86
N PRO A 35 -17.15 -0.59 5.18
CA PRO A 35 -16.18 0.05 4.31
C PRO A 35 -14.84 -0.69 4.21
N THR A 36 -14.37 -1.38 5.26
CA THR A 36 -13.14 -2.20 5.22
C THR A 36 -13.32 -3.53 4.49
N MET A 37 -14.58 -3.93 4.22
CA MET A 37 -15.00 -5.22 3.63
C MET A 37 -14.78 -6.43 4.55
N THR A 38 -14.41 -6.25 5.80
CA THR A 38 -14.34 -7.34 6.79
C THR A 38 -15.71 -7.94 7.11
N LYS A 39 -16.79 -7.27 6.71
CA LYS A 39 -18.17 -7.80 6.75
C LYS A 39 -18.31 -9.17 6.09
N PHE A 40 -17.51 -9.50 5.08
CA PHE A 40 -17.54 -10.81 4.44
C PHE A 40 -17.06 -11.89 5.41
N PHE A 41 -15.99 -11.63 6.16
CA PHE A 41 -15.50 -12.54 7.19
C PHE A 41 -16.47 -12.64 8.36
N LYS A 42 -17.03 -11.50 8.82
CA LYS A 42 -18.07 -11.46 9.87
C LYS A 42 -19.26 -12.35 9.53
N ALA A 43 -19.70 -12.32 8.27
CA ALA A 43 -20.83 -13.15 7.82
C ALA A 43 -20.50 -14.64 7.75
N ALA A 44 -19.28 -15.01 7.35
CA ALA A 44 -18.83 -16.39 7.20
C ALA A 44 -18.40 -17.04 8.54
N TYR A 45 -17.76 -16.26 9.42
CA TYR A 45 -17.14 -16.74 10.66
C TYR A 45 -17.41 -15.79 11.83
N PRO A 46 -18.68 -15.63 12.27
CA PRO A 46 -19.07 -14.67 13.31
C PRO A 46 -18.34 -14.90 14.64
N ASP A 47 -18.03 -16.15 15.01
CA ASP A 47 -17.35 -16.49 16.26
C ASP A 47 -15.83 -16.16 16.26
N ARG A 48 -15.29 -15.78 15.10
CA ARG A 48 -13.89 -15.38 14.91
C ARG A 48 -13.76 -13.92 14.47
N PHE A 49 -14.85 -13.16 14.56
CA PHE A 49 -14.92 -11.74 14.25
C PHE A 49 -15.20 -10.93 15.51
N PHE A 50 -14.40 -9.89 15.76
CA PHE A 50 -14.50 -9.02 16.94
C PHE A 50 -14.66 -7.58 16.49
N ASP A 51 -15.84 -7.00 16.77
CA ASP A 51 -16.05 -5.57 16.60
C ASP A 51 -15.67 -4.86 17.92
N CYS A 52 -14.63 -4.06 17.87
CA CYS A 52 -14.10 -3.36 19.03
C CYS A 52 -14.75 -1.99 19.26
N GLY A 53 -15.73 -1.61 18.42
CA GLY A 53 -16.30 -0.27 18.40
C GLY A 53 -15.29 0.77 17.88
N ILE A 54 -15.62 2.05 17.98
CA ILE A 54 -14.74 3.16 17.55
C ILE A 54 -13.59 3.33 18.58
N ALA A 55 -12.73 2.33 18.68
CA ALA A 55 -11.68 2.21 19.69
C ALA A 55 -10.43 1.53 19.12
N GLU A 56 -9.76 2.16 18.15
CA GLU A 56 -8.64 1.59 17.41
C GLU A 56 -7.46 1.22 18.32
N CYS A 57 -7.16 2.03 19.32
CA CYS A 57 -6.11 1.73 20.30
C CYS A 57 -6.41 0.42 21.04
N ASN A 58 -7.65 0.27 21.55
CA ASN A 58 -8.09 -0.96 22.20
C ASN A 58 -8.06 -2.17 21.24
N MET A 59 -8.49 -1.99 19.98
CA MET A 59 -8.44 -3.04 18.98
C MET A 59 -7.01 -3.59 18.78
N MET A 60 -5.99 -2.71 18.73
CA MET A 60 -4.59 -3.12 18.59
C MET A 60 -4.09 -3.88 19.81
N ASP A 61 -4.46 -3.46 21.02
CA ASP A 61 -4.07 -4.15 22.27
C ASP A 61 -4.77 -5.51 22.40
N VAL A 62 -6.04 -5.60 22.05
CA VAL A 62 -6.79 -6.89 21.99
C VAL A 62 -6.12 -7.84 21.00
N ALA A 63 -5.75 -7.35 19.81
CA ALA A 63 -5.07 -8.15 18.80
C ALA A 63 -3.69 -8.63 19.30
N ALA A 64 -2.94 -7.78 19.99
CA ALA A 64 -1.68 -8.17 20.61
C ALA A 64 -1.89 -9.32 21.60
N GLY A 65 -2.90 -9.23 22.46
CA GLY A 65 -3.28 -10.29 23.40
C GLY A 65 -3.68 -11.59 22.70
N LEU A 66 -4.53 -11.54 21.67
CA LEU A 66 -4.93 -12.72 20.88
C LEU A 66 -3.74 -13.40 20.20
N SER A 67 -2.77 -12.63 19.71
CA SER A 67 -1.55 -13.15 19.11
C SER A 67 -0.72 -13.98 20.11
N THR A 68 -0.70 -13.63 21.39
CA THR A 68 0.00 -14.43 22.43
C THR A 68 -0.61 -15.80 22.64
N MET A 69 -1.87 -15.97 22.26
CA MET A 69 -2.59 -17.26 22.30
C MET A 69 -2.39 -18.13 21.06
N GLY A 70 -1.49 -17.71 20.15
CA GLY A 70 -1.18 -18.43 18.91
C GLY A 70 -2.19 -18.19 17.78
N LEU A 71 -3.07 -17.19 17.92
CA LEU A 71 -3.96 -16.72 16.86
C LEU A 71 -3.23 -15.76 15.91
N ILE A 72 -3.79 -15.56 14.73
CA ILE A 72 -3.28 -14.64 13.70
C ILE A 72 -4.33 -13.53 13.49
N PRO A 73 -4.26 -12.44 14.26
CA PRO A 73 -5.21 -11.36 14.15
C PRO A 73 -4.96 -10.49 12.91
N PHE A 74 -6.05 -10.22 12.16
CA PHE A 74 -6.12 -9.21 11.11
C PHE A 74 -6.97 -8.06 11.62
N CYS A 75 -6.35 -6.89 11.88
CA CYS A 75 -7.02 -5.69 12.40
C CYS A 75 -7.35 -4.75 11.26
N SER A 76 -8.59 -4.31 11.16
CA SER A 76 -9.06 -3.47 10.07
C SER A 76 -9.72 -2.18 10.56
N THR A 77 -9.31 -1.07 9.98
CA THR A 77 -9.87 0.27 10.15
C THR A 77 -9.43 1.15 8.99
N PHE A 78 -9.70 2.45 9.02
CA PHE A 78 -9.10 3.38 8.05
C PHE A 78 -7.63 3.67 8.38
N ALA A 79 -6.83 3.97 7.35
CA ALA A 79 -5.40 4.19 7.51
C ALA A 79 -5.08 5.33 8.49
N MET A 80 -5.85 6.42 8.43
CA MET A 80 -5.68 7.55 9.36
C MET A 80 -5.88 7.13 10.81
N PHE A 81 -6.82 6.21 11.07
CA PHE A 81 -7.15 5.81 12.43
C PHE A 81 -6.24 4.68 12.93
N GLY A 82 -5.87 3.73 12.06
CA GLY A 82 -4.90 2.70 12.41
C GLY A 82 -3.49 3.28 12.58
N ALA A 83 -2.92 3.80 11.50
CA ALA A 83 -1.55 4.31 11.50
C ALA A 83 -1.37 5.60 12.31
N GLY A 84 -2.38 6.48 12.32
CA GLY A 84 -2.32 7.75 13.06
C GLY A 84 -2.70 7.60 14.53
N ARG A 85 -3.98 7.30 14.83
CA ARG A 85 -4.50 7.27 16.19
C ARG A 85 -3.88 6.16 17.05
N ALA A 86 -3.75 4.94 16.52
CA ALA A 86 -3.24 3.78 17.25
C ALA A 86 -1.73 3.52 17.06
N TYR A 87 -0.97 4.53 16.62
CA TYR A 87 0.47 4.38 16.32
C TYR A 87 1.27 3.84 17.53
N GLU A 88 0.99 4.35 18.71
CA GLU A 88 1.70 3.95 19.94
C GLU A 88 1.44 2.48 20.25
N GLN A 89 0.19 1.99 20.18
CA GLN A 89 -0.18 0.61 20.43
C GLN A 89 0.45 -0.32 19.36
N ILE A 90 0.42 0.08 18.09
CA ILE A 90 1.11 -0.67 17.02
C ILE A 90 2.59 -0.78 17.33
N ARG A 91 3.23 0.30 17.74
CA ARG A 91 4.66 0.34 18.05
C ARG A 91 5.02 -0.48 19.29
N ASN A 92 4.33 -0.26 20.40
CA ASN A 92 4.74 -0.78 21.71
C ASN A 92 4.05 -2.12 22.05
N SER A 93 2.76 -2.27 21.74
CA SER A 93 2.04 -3.49 22.09
C SER A 93 2.23 -4.60 21.04
N ILE A 94 2.47 -4.25 19.76
CA ILE A 94 2.58 -5.21 18.67
C ILE A 94 4.01 -5.36 18.15
N ALA A 95 4.64 -4.27 17.70
CA ALA A 95 5.91 -4.37 16.98
C ALA A 95 7.11 -4.61 17.93
N TYR A 96 7.15 -3.94 19.07
CA TYR A 96 8.25 -4.09 20.03
C TYR A 96 8.42 -5.55 20.52
N PRO A 97 7.36 -6.26 20.95
CA PRO A 97 7.42 -7.69 21.28
C PRO A 97 7.42 -8.61 20.04
N ARG A 98 7.30 -8.07 18.82
CA ARG A 98 7.23 -8.82 17.55
C ARG A 98 6.02 -9.77 17.44
N PHE A 99 4.89 -9.37 17.96
CA PHE A 99 3.67 -10.17 17.87
C PHE A 99 3.16 -10.32 16.45
N ASN A 100 2.55 -11.47 16.16
CA ASN A 100 2.09 -11.85 14.83
C ASN A 100 0.73 -11.22 14.50
N VAL A 101 0.66 -9.89 14.44
CA VAL A 101 -0.55 -9.12 14.13
C VAL A 101 -0.45 -8.47 12.75
N LYS A 102 -1.53 -8.56 11.96
CA LYS A 102 -1.64 -7.96 10.63
C LYS A 102 -2.53 -6.72 10.71
N ILE A 103 -1.94 -5.55 10.57
CA ILE A 103 -2.64 -4.26 10.59
C ILE A 103 -3.03 -3.94 9.14
N CYS A 104 -4.31 -4.13 8.79
CA CYS A 104 -4.80 -4.02 7.42
C CYS A 104 -5.72 -2.80 7.30
N CYS A 105 -5.13 -1.66 6.95
CA CYS A 105 -5.85 -0.41 6.87
C CYS A 105 -6.31 -0.10 5.45
N SER A 106 -7.54 0.39 5.34
CA SER A 106 -8.12 0.85 4.08
C SER A 106 -8.27 2.37 4.05
N HIS A 107 -8.76 2.90 2.93
CA HIS A 107 -9.01 4.34 2.77
C HIS A 107 -7.74 5.19 3.02
N ALA A 108 -6.61 4.75 2.47
CA ALA A 108 -5.37 5.52 2.51
C ALA A 108 -5.26 6.43 1.28
N GLY A 109 -4.54 7.54 1.42
CA GLY A 109 -4.30 8.50 0.34
C GLY A 109 -5.44 9.47 0.10
N VAL A 110 -5.28 10.34 -0.89
CA VAL A 110 -6.25 11.39 -1.22
C VAL A 110 -7.43 10.89 -2.05
N SER A 111 -7.31 9.70 -2.67
CA SER A 111 -8.40 9.03 -3.41
C SER A 111 -9.55 8.52 -2.52
N VAL A 112 -9.44 8.66 -1.20
CA VAL A 112 -10.59 8.55 -0.28
C VAL A 112 -11.73 9.45 -0.73
N GLY A 113 -11.38 10.62 -1.22
CA GLY A 113 -12.33 11.49 -1.92
C GLY A 113 -13.13 12.39 -0.99
N GLU A 114 -14.44 12.20 -0.96
CA GLU A 114 -15.39 13.12 -0.32
C GLU A 114 -15.21 13.28 1.19
N ASP A 115 -14.70 12.27 1.88
CA ASP A 115 -14.44 12.31 3.33
C ASP A 115 -13.39 13.37 3.71
N GLY A 116 -12.52 13.74 2.77
CA GLY A 116 -11.61 14.87 2.90
C GLY A 116 -10.39 14.62 3.78
N GLY A 117 -9.61 15.68 4.02
CA GLY A 117 -8.29 15.64 4.65
C GLY A 117 -8.23 14.99 6.03
N SER A 118 -9.32 14.99 6.81
CA SER A 118 -9.37 14.33 8.11
C SER A 118 -9.34 12.79 8.04
N HIS A 119 -9.67 12.22 6.87
CA HIS A 119 -9.71 10.78 6.61
C HIS A 119 -8.63 10.32 5.62
N GLN A 120 -8.05 11.26 4.87
CA GLN A 120 -7.02 11.02 3.85
C GLN A 120 -5.65 10.88 4.51
N SER A 121 -5.26 9.65 4.89
CA SER A 121 -3.90 9.40 5.39
C SER A 121 -2.90 9.49 4.25
N ILE A 122 -1.99 10.44 4.34
CA ILE A 122 -0.89 10.65 3.38
C ILE A 122 0.48 10.40 4.02
N GLU A 123 0.52 9.95 5.26
CA GLU A 123 1.71 9.73 6.09
C GLU A 123 1.84 8.30 6.62
N ASP A 124 0.86 7.44 6.38
CA ASP A 124 0.77 6.10 6.92
C ASP A 124 1.94 5.17 6.54
N ILE A 125 2.40 5.22 5.29
CA ILE A 125 3.58 4.46 4.84
C ILE A 125 4.81 4.91 5.63
N GLY A 126 5.02 6.22 5.75
CA GLY A 126 6.14 6.80 6.50
C GLY A 126 6.14 6.37 7.96
N LEU A 127 5.00 6.51 8.64
CA LEU A 127 4.82 6.12 10.04
C LEU A 127 5.13 4.63 10.25
N MET A 128 4.59 3.76 9.41
CA MET A 128 4.79 2.31 9.53
C MET A 128 6.22 1.87 9.15
N ARG A 129 6.85 2.54 8.17
CA ARG A 129 8.26 2.27 7.81
C ARG A 129 9.21 2.54 8.97
N MET A 130 8.97 3.55 9.80
CA MET A 130 9.83 3.91 10.92
C MET A 130 9.83 2.86 12.03
N ILE A 131 8.78 2.03 12.14
CA ILE A 131 8.67 1.04 13.21
C ILE A 131 9.65 -0.13 12.95
N PRO A 132 10.59 -0.44 13.87
CA PRO A 132 11.51 -1.57 13.71
C PRO A 132 10.77 -2.91 13.54
N GLY A 133 11.19 -3.73 12.57
CA GLY A 133 10.61 -5.04 12.32
C GLY A 133 9.25 -5.07 11.62
N MET A 134 8.62 -3.91 11.39
CA MET A 134 7.36 -3.82 10.65
C MET A 134 7.57 -4.12 9.16
N THR A 135 6.77 -5.02 8.60
CA THR A 135 6.65 -5.20 7.15
C THR A 135 5.58 -4.27 6.60
N VAL A 136 5.84 -3.57 5.47
CA VAL A 136 4.89 -2.59 4.89
C VAL A 136 4.60 -2.96 3.45
N ILE A 137 3.32 -3.24 3.15
CA ILE A 137 2.85 -3.70 1.83
C ILE A 137 1.75 -2.78 1.32
N VAL A 138 1.85 -2.43 0.03
CA VAL A 138 0.93 -1.52 -0.68
C VAL A 138 0.57 -2.14 -2.04
N PRO A 139 -0.40 -3.06 -2.10
CA PRO A 139 -0.73 -3.77 -3.33
C PRO A 139 -1.35 -2.85 -4.39
N ALA A 140 -1.02 -3.09 -5.65
CA ALA A 140 -1.43 -2.27 -6.78
C ALA A 140 -2.85 -2.60 -7.29
N ASP A 141 -3.27 -3.85 -7.22
CA ASP A 141 -4.57 -4.30 -7.71
C ASP A 141 -5.22 -5.37 -6.81
N GLY A 142 -6.40 -5.85 -7.20
CA GLY A 142 -7.14 -6.85 -6.45
C GLY A 142 -6.44 -8.21 -6.36
N ASN A 143 -5.78 -8.66 -7.42
CA ASN A 143 -5.04 -9.93 -7.41
C ASN A 143 -3.85 -9.86 -6.47
N GLU A 144 -3.11 -8.77 -6.51
CA GLU A 144 -1.96 -8.55 -5.62
C GLU A 144 -2.40 -8.41 -4.17
N ALA A 145 -3.51 -7.71 -3.90
CA ALA A 145 -4.07 -7.60 -2.54
C ALA A 145 -4.47 -8.96 -1.96
N ARG A 146 -5.10 -9.83 -2.77
CA ARG A 146 -5.41 -11.20 -2.37
C ARG A 146 -4.13 -11.98 -2.05
N LYS A 147 -3.14 -11.98 -2.94
CA LYS A 147 -1.85 -12.67 -2.73
C LYS A 147 -1.11 -12.15 -1.49
N ALA A 148 -1.08 -10.82 -1.31
CA ALA A 148 -0.50 -10.17 -0.14
C ALA A 148 -1.16 -10.65 1.16
N THR A 149 -2.50 -10.76 1.19
CA THR A 149 -3.24 -11.23 2.36
C THR A 149 -2.87 -12.67 2.73
N PHE A 150 -2.74 -13.56 1.74
CA PHE A 150 -2.28 -14.93 1.96
C PHE A 150 -0.81 -15.00 2.43
N ALA A 151 0.06 -14.22 1.83
CA ALA A 151 1.47 -14.17 2.22
C ALA A 151 1.64 -13.66 3.66
N LEU A 152 0.84 -12.67 4.07
CA LEU A 152 0.82 -12.17 5.44
C LEU A 152 0.35 -13.21 6.46
N ALA A 153 -0.62 -14.05 6.10
CA ALA A 153 -1.08 -15.13 6.98
C ALA A 153 0.01 -16.19 7.25
N GLN A 154 0.95 -16.34 6.32
CA GLN A 154 2.08 -17.26 6.44
C GLN A 154 3.33 -16.64 7.07
N MET A 155 3.40 -15.32 7.10
CA MET A 155 4.54 -14.57 7.65
C MET A 155 4.42 -14.44 9.16
N GLU A 156 5.50 -14.68 9.90
CA GLU A 156 5.59 -14.38 11.33
C GLU A 156 5.96 -12.90 11.57
N GLY A 157 5.38 -12.32 12.61
CA GLY A 157 5.64 -10.95 13.03
C GLY A 157 4.66 -9.91 12.49
N PRO A 158 4.88 -8.64 12.84
CA PRO A 158 3.95 -7.55 12.53
C PRO A 158 4.03 -7.11 11.07
N ALA A 159 2.88 -6.80 10.49
CA ALA A 159 2.81 -6.26 9.15
C ALA A 159 1.70 -5.22 9.01
N TYR A 160 1.95 -4.24 8.16
CA TYR A 160 0.98 -3.25 7.71
C TYR A 160 0.63 -3.49 6.24
N LEU A 161 -0.66 -3.68 5.96
CA LEU A 161 -1.22 -3.78 4.62
C LEU A 161 -2.07 -2.55 4.33
N ARG A 162 -1.67 -1.79 3.32
CA ARG A 162 -2.36 -0.58 2.88
C ARG A 162 -3.30 -0.88 1.72
N THR A 163 -4.60 -0.72 1.90
CA THR A 163 -5.57 -0.94 0.84
C THR A 163 -6.34 0.34 0.46
N ALA A 164 -6.79 0.42 -0.77
CA ALA A 164 -7.48 1.58 -1.33
C ALA A 164 -9.00 1.39 -1.34
N ARG A 165 -9.73 2.53 -1.26
CA ARG A 165 -11.17 2.62 -1.50
C ARG A 165 -11.50 2.54 -2.99
N LEU A 166 -10.73 3.26 -3.81
CA LEU A 166 -10.93 3.34 -5.25
C LEU A 166 -10.58 2.01 -5.92
N ALA A 167 -11.44 1.55 -6.83
CA ALA A 167 -11.16 0.37 -7.63
C ALA A 167 -10.14 0.69 -8.73
N SER A 168 -9.11 -0.15 -8.86
CA SER A 168 -8.10 -0.12 -9.91
C SER A 168 -8.32 -1.25 -10.92
N PRO A 169 -7.82 -1.11 -12.17
CA PRO A 169 -7.78 -2.20 -13.11
C PRO A 169 -6.97 -3.38 -12.56
N VAL A 170 -7.49 -4.59 -12.73
CA VAL A 170 -6.74 -5.81 -12.44
C VAL A 170 -5.79 -6.08 -13.60
N PHE A 171 -4.53 -6.35 -13.31
CA PHE A 171 -3.54 -6.63 -14.35
C PHE A 171 -3.85 -7.97 -15.02
N GLU A 172 -3.77 -7.97 -16.37
CA GLU A 172 -4.03 -9.18 -17.16
C GLU A 172 -2.98 -10.26 -16.91
N GLN A 173 -1.73 -9.85 -16.72
CA GLN A 173 -0.64 -10.77 -16.37
C GLN A 173 -0.64 -11.09 -14.89
N ASP A 174 -0.62 -12.37 -14.56
CA ASP A 174 -0.51 -12.85 -13.19
C ASP A 174 0.94 -12.82 -12.71
N TYR A 175 1.32 -11.71 -12.05
CA TYR A 175 2.65 -11.56 -11.48
C TYR A 175 2.81 -12.34 -10.18
N PRO A 176 4.00 -12.90 -9.90
CA PRO A 176 4.28 -13.53 -8.60
C PRO A 176 4.25 -12.47 -7.49
N PHE A 177 3.88 -12.89 -6.28
CA PHE A 177 3.95 -12.07 -5.09
C PHE A 177 4.92 -12.71 -4.08
N GLU A 178 5.99 -12.00 -3.78
CA GLU A 178 6.97 -12.38 -2.76
C GLU A 178 7.31 -11.15 -1.94
N ILE A 179 7.13 -11.22 -0.62
CA ILE A 179 7.44 -10.10 0.29
C ILE A 179 8.90 -9.69 0.12
N GLY A 180 9.15 -8.40 -0.13
CA GLY A 180 10.49 -7.87 -0.32
C GLY A 180 11.02 -7.94 -1.75
N LYS A 181 10.20 -8.36 -2.71
CA LYS A 181 10.48 -8.30 -4.15
C LYS A 181 9.64 -7.24 -4.83
N ALA A 182 10.11 -6.77 -5.98
CA ALA A 182 9.38 -5.85 -6.84
C ALA A 182 9.08 -6.50 -8.18
N ASN A 183 7.96 -6.13 -8.81
CA ASN A 183 7.57 -6.64 -10.12
C ASN A 183 7.84 -5.61 -11.21
N VAL A 184 8.59 -6.01 -12.24
CA VAL A 184 8.81 -5.19 -13.43
C VAL A 184 7.63 -5.41 -14.38
N LEU A 185 6.78 -4.40 -14.51
CA LEU A 185 5.57 -4.49 -15.32
C LEU A 185 5.82 -4.06 -16.78
N ARG A 186 6.80 -3.19 -16.97
CA ARG A 186 7.21 -2.70 -18.29
C ARG A 186 8.71 -2.43 -18.31
N GLU A 187 9.34 -2.84 -19.39
CA GLU A 187 10.74 -2.55 -19.67
C GLU A 187 10.89 -1.27 -20.51
N GLY A 188 11.86 -0.45 -20.15
CA GLY A 188 12.24 0.77 -20.85
C GLY A 188 13.70 1.14 -20.53
N LYS A 189 14.18 2.24 -21.10
CA LYS A 189 15.58 2.67 -20.94
C LYS A 189 15.74 4.14 -20.52
N ASP A 190 14.69 4.96 -20.73
CA ASP A 190 14.83 6.42 -20.59
C ASP A 190 14.65 6.88 -19.14
N ALA A 191 13.80 6.19 -18.36
CA ALA A 191 13.66 6.36 -16.91
C ALA A 191 13.26 5.05 -16.23
N ALA A 192 13.63 4.88 -14.96
CA ALA A 192 13.09 3.88 -14.04
C ALA A 192 12.05 4.54 -13.15
N VAL A 193 10.80 4.11 -13.27
CA VAL A 193 9.68 4.64 -12.48
C VAL A 193 9.20 3.59 -11.49
N PHE A 194 9.41 3.86 -10.21
CA PHE A 194 8.99 3.02 -9.10
C PHE A 194 7.66 3.53 -8.57
N ALA A 195 6.64 2.70 -8.58
CA ALA A 195 5.30 3.07 -8.12
C ALA A 195 4.76 2.03 -7.13
N CYS A 196 3.80 2.40 -6.31
CA CYS A 196 3.08 1.50 -5.41
C CYS A 196 1.58 1.81 -5.37
N GLY A 197 0.78 0.82 -5.01
CA GLY A 197 -0.66 0.97 -4.86
C GLY A 197 -1.35 1.44 -6.14
N LEU A 198 -2.35 2.29 -6.01
CA LEU A 198 -3.12 2.84 -7.14
C LEU A 198 -2.25 3.54 -8.19
N MET A 199 -1.11 4.10 -7.78
CA MET A 199 -0.24 4.84 -8.68
C MET A 199 0.46 3.96 -9.71
N VAL A 200 0.45 2.65 -9.54
CA VAL A 200 0.99 1.72 -10.55
C VAL A 200 0.17 1.77 -11.84
N SER A 201 -1.17 1.76 -11.75
CA SER A 201 -2.03 1.85 -12.93
C SER A 201 -1.91 3.22 -13.62
N GLU A 202 -1.87 4.31 -12.87
CA GLU A 202 -1.65 5.65 -13.42
C GLU A 202 -0.27 5.77 -14.11
N THR A 203 0.75 5.13 -13.54
CA THR A 203 2.10 5.10 -14.12
C THR A 203 2.17 4.26 -15.40
N LEU A 204 1.43 3.16 -15.48
CA LEU A 204 1.33 2.36 -16.72
C LEU A 204 0.63 3.14 -17.82
N GLU A 205 -0.47 3.86 -17.52
CA GLU A 205 -1.12 4.75 -18.49
C GLU A 205 -0.18 5.89 -18.91
N ALA A 206 0.57 6.49 -17.98
CA ALA A 206 1.60 7.49 -18.30
C ALA A 206 2.69 6.92 -19.22
N ALA A 207 3.08 5.66 -19.04
CA ALA A 207 4.06 5.00 -19.89
C ALA A 207 3.56 4.79 -21.33
N GLU A 208 2.24 4.55 -21.53
CA GLU A 208 1.66 4.50 -22.88
C GLU A 208 1.66 5.90 -23.54
N LEU A 209 1.31 6.95 -22.80
CA LEU A 209 1.36 8.33 -23.32
C LEU A 209 2.79 8.72 -23.74
N LEU A 210 3.78 8.40 -22.91
CA LEU A 210 5.19 8.67 -23.19
C LEU A 210 5.70 7.87 -24.37
N ALA A 211 5.31 6.60 -24.51
CA ALA A 211 5.70 5.75 -25.64
C ALA A 211 5.21 6.28 -26.97
N ALA A 212 4.01 6.89 -27.02
CA ALA A 212 3.50 7.56 -28.22
C ALA A 212 4.37 8.75 -28.68
N GLU A 213 5.18 9.30 -27.75
CA GLU A 213 6.15 10.36 -28.02
C GLU A 213 7.60 9.81 -28.18
N GLY A 214 7.78 8.48 -28.21
CA GLY A 214 9.08 7.84 -28.38
C GLY A 214 9.91 7.72 -27.08
N ILE A 215 9.33 7.98 -25.93
CA ILE A 215 9.95 7.86 -24.60
C ILE A 215 9.54 6.53 -23.96
N HIS A 216 10.51 5.68 -23.66
CA HIS A 216 10.28 4.32 -23.15
C HIS A 216 10.77 4.19 -21.71
N ILE A 217 9.87 4.21 -20.74
CA ILE A 217 10.19 4.08 -19.32
C ILE A 217 10.03 2.64 -18.83
N SER A 218 10.87 2.23 -17.87
CA SER A 218 10.64 1.04 -17.06
C SER A 218 9.62 1.37 -15.96
N VAL A 219 8.57 0.53 -15.80
CA VAL A 219 7.60 0.66 -14.72
C VAL A 219 7.78 -0.50 -13.75
N ILE A 220 8.10 -0.19 -12.51
CA ILE A 220 8.40 -1.14 -11.45
C ILE A 220 7.36 -0.98 -10.33
N ASN A 221 6.58 -2.01 -10.09
CA ASN A 221 5.66 -2.08 -8.96
C ASN A 221 6.42 -2.49 -7.70
N VAL A 222 6.53 -1.58 -6.75
CA VAL A 222 7.15 -1.80 -5.45
C VAL A 222 6.03 -2.06 -4.43
N HIS A 223 5.41 -3.23 -4.50
CA HIS A 223 4.32 -3.60 -3.59
C HIS A 223 4.78 -3.79 -2.13
N THR A 224 6.06 -4.07 -1.91
CA THR A 224 6.64 -4.15 -0.55
C THR A 224 7.60 -2.97 -0.35
N ILE A 225 7.18 -2.01 0.47
CA ILE A 225 7.98 -0.82 0.78
C ILE A 225 9.06 -1.15 1.82
N LYS A 226 8.74 -2.08 2.73
CA LYS A 226 9.68 -2.57 3.74
C LYS A 226 9.44 -4.06 4.02
N PRO A 227 10.47 -4.92 3.84
CA PRO A 227 11.78 -4.60 3.25
C PRO A 227 11.66 -4.24 1.76
N ILE A 228 12.43 -3.27 1.29
CA ILE A 228 12.43 -2.90 -0.13
C ILE A 228 13.36 -3.81 -0.94
N ASP A 229 13.03 -4.10 -2.20
CA ASP A 229 13.92 -4.81 -3.14
C ASP A 229 15.08 -3.92 -3.60
N ALA A 230 16.11 -3.82 -2.76
CA ALA A 230 17.28 -2.99 -3.03
C ALA A 230 18.02 -3.40 -4.30
N ALA A 231 18.00 -4.70 -4.66
CA ALA A 231 18.65 -5.21 -5.86
C ALA A 231 17.93 -4.72 -7.13
N CYS A 232 16.61 -4.82 -7.16
CA CYS A 232 15.78 -4.32 -8.26
C CYS A 232 15.93 -2.79 -8.41
N VAL A 233 15.82 -2.05 -7.29
CA VAL A 233 15.97 -0.58 -7.29
C VAL A 233 17.33 -0.18 -7.86
N THR A 234 18.41 -0.77 -7.39
CA THR A 234 19.78 -0.46 -7.86
C THR A 234 19.95 -0.78 -9.34
N LYS A 235 19.49 -1.97 -9.77
CA LYS A 235 19.58 -2.43 -11.16
C LYS A 235 18.94 -1.44 -12.14
N TYR A 236 17.70 -1.03 -11.86
CA TYR A 236 16.94 -0.15 -12.78
C TYR A 236 17.42 1.30 -12.72
N ALA A 237 17.86 1.77 -11.56
CA ALA A 237 18.48 3.09 -11.43
C ALA A 237 19.80 3.18 -12.25
N GLN A 238 20.64 2.16 -12.20
CA GLN A 238 21.88 2.09 -13.02
C GLN A 238 21.57 1.97 -14.51
N LYS A 239 20.55 1.18 -14.89
CA LYS A 239 20.14 0.98 -16.28
C LYS A 239 19.68 2.26 -16.94
N CYS A 240 18.87 3.08 -16.23
CA CYS A 240 18.16 4.22 -16.82
C CYS A 240 18.83 5.56 -16.53
N GLY A 241 19.55 5.72 -15.41
CA GLY A 241 20.18 7.00 -15.00
C GLY A 241 19.19 8.08 -14.54
N ASN A 242 17.90 7.96 -14.89
CA ASN A 242 16.81 8.81 -14.44
C ASN A 242 15.85 7.97 -13.60
N VAL A 243 15.60 8.39 -12.36
CA VAL A 243 14.75 7.68 -11.40
C VAL A 243 13.59 8.56 -10.97
N VAL A 244 12.40 8.01 -11.04
CA VAL A 244 11.17 8.67 -10.56
C VAL A 244 10.43 7.74 -9.62
N THR A 245 9.89 8.26 -8.53
CA THR A 245 8.96 7.52 -7.66
C THR A 245 7.58 8.13 -7.73
N VAL A 246 6.54 7.28 -7.71
CA VAL A 246 5.14 7.71 -7.80
C VAL A 246 4.34 7.05 -6.69
N GLU A 247 3.80 7.86 -5.80
CA GLU A 247 3.05 7.39 -4.62
C GLU A 247 1.89 8.33 -4.28
N GLU A 248 0.77 7.77 -3.88
CA GLU A 248 -0.37 8.51 -3.32
C GLU A 248 -0.15 8.68 -1.81
N HIS A 249 0.90 9.40 -1.48
CA HIS A 249 1.41 9.61 -0.12
C HIS A 249 2.24 10.90 -0.12
N SER A 250 2.56 11.44 1.05
CA SER A 250 3.54 12.52 1.17
C SER A 250 4.86 12.11 0.51
N VAL A 251 5.50 13.04 -0.18
CA VAL A 251 6.88 12.83 -0.69
C VAL A 251 7.91 12.68 0.42
N ILE A 252 7.50 12.90 1.68
CA ILE A 252 8.32 12.77 2.89
C ILE A 252 7.99 11.44 3.56
N GLY A 253 8.99 10.60 3.75
CA GLY A 253 8.89 9.34 4.52
C GLY A 253 8.36 8.13 3.76
N GLY A 254 7.78 8.27 2.56
CA GLY A 254 7.14 7.20 1.79
C GLY A 254 8.06 6.35 0.92
N LEU A 255 7.54 5.90 -0.23
CA LEU A 255 8.27 5.13 -1.24
C LEU A 255 9.49 5.88 -1.76
N GLY A 256 9.34 7.19 -2.03
CA GLY A 256 10.42 8.01 -2.54
C GLY A 256 11.65 8.00 -1.64
N ASP A 257 11.48 8.09 -0.33
CA ASP A 257 12.58 8.02 0.62
C ASP A 257 13.14 6.59 0.72
N ALA A 258 12.29 5.55 0.65
CA ALA A 258 12.77 4.17 0.65
C ALA A 258 13.68 3.86 -0.55
N VAL A 259 13.34 4.39 -1.73
CA VAL A 259 14.17 4.26 -2.94
C VAL A 259 15.45 5.10 -2.81
N ALA A 260 15.33 6.34 -2.33
CA ALA A 260 16.49 7.22 -2.13
C ALA A 260 17.52 6.62 -1.16
N ASP A 261 17.07 6.03 -0.04
CA ASP A 261 17.94 5.36 0.95
C ASP A 261 18.77 4.22 0.32
N VAL A 262 18.19 3.50 -0.66
CA VAL A 262 18.92 2.44 -1.39
C VAL A 262 19.98 3.02 -2.30
N LEU A 263 19.71 4.14 -2.97
CA LEU A 263 20.54 4.72 -4.03
C LEU A 263 21.62 5.65 -3.50
N MET A 264 21.41 6.27 -2.34
CA MET A 264 22.32 7.26 -1.76
C MET A 264 23.76 6.73 -1.66
N GLY A 265 24.69 7.42 -2.30
CA GLY A 265 26.11 7.06 -2.32
C GLY A 265 26.47 5.80 -3.14
N LYS A 266 25.50 5.17 -3.82
CA LYS A 266 25.73 3.95 -4.61
C LYS A 266 25.50 4.15 -6.11
N VAL A 267 24.51 4.99 -6.47
CA VAL A 267 24.13 5.21 -7.86
C VAL A 267 24.05 6.72 -8.13
N ASN A 268 24.78 7.18 -9.16
CA ASN A 268 24.62 8.55 -9.64
C ASN A 268 23.45 8.59 -10.64
N CYS A 269 22.36 9.24 -10.26
CA CYS A 269 21.16 9.36 -11.10
C CYS A 269 20.46 10.69 -10.83
N LYS A 270 19.67 11.16 -11.81
CA LYS A 270 18.66 12.18 -11.52
C LYS A 270 17.54 11.49 -10.74
N PHE A 271 17.02 12.16 -9.71
CA PHE A 271 15.99 11.59 -8.83
C PHE A 271 14.84 12.57 -8.62
N ARG A 272 13.62 12.10 -8.84
CA ARG A 272 12.40 12.88 -8.61
C ARG A 272 11.35 12.07 -7.88
N LYS A 273 10.70 12.69 -6.90
CA LYS A 273 9.54 12.13 -6.22
C LYS A 273 8.26 12.77 -6.78
N ILE A 274 7.25 11.97 -7.06
CA ILE A 274 5.90 12.39 -7.41
C ILE A 274 4.97 11.86 -6.32
N GLY A 275 4.30 12.75 -5.60
CA GLY A 275 3.42 12.48 -4.49
C GLY A 275 2.79 13.77 -3.98
N ILE A 276 2.33 13.78 -2.74
CA ILE A 276 1.75 14.95 -2.07
C ILE A 276 2.87 15.80 -1.48
N ASN A 277 2.94 17.07 -1.92
CA ASN A 277 4.03 17.99 -1.59
C ASN A 277 3.70 18.79 -0.33
N ASP A 278 3.91 18.19 0.84
CA ASP A 278 3.80 18.82 2.17
C ASP A 278 2.53 19.67 2.35
N CYS A 279 1.39 19.11 1.97
CA CYS A 279 0.08 19.73 2.13
C CYS A 279 -0.98 18.68 2.49
N PHE A 280 -2.00 19.10 3.23
CA PHE A 280 -3.13 18.23 3.56
C PHE A 280 -4.01 17.95 2.33
N GLY A 281 -4.77 16.85 2.41
CA GLY A 281 -5.79 16.54 1.44
C GLY A 281 -7.02 17.45 1.54
N GLN A 282 -7.95 17.26 0.61
CA GLN A 282 -9.21 18.04 0.56
C GLN A 282 -10.37 17.15 0.07
N SER A 283 -11.61 17.58 0.37
CA SER A 283 -12.81 16.89 -0.10
C SER A 283 -13.01 17.12 -1.59
N GLY A 284 -13.46 16.08 -2.28
CA GLY A 284 -13.77 16.11 -3.71
C GLY A 284 -14.02 14.71 -4.24
N LYS A 285 -14.40 14.58 -5.51
CA LYS A 285 -14.44 13.26 -6.15
C LYS A 285 -13.04 12.71 -6.29
N ALA A 286 -12.83 11.43 -6.01
CA ALA A 286 -11.50 10.81 -5.97
C ALA A 286 -10.59 11.17 -7.16
N LYS A 287 -11.12 11.13 -8.40
CA LYS A 287 -10.36 11.48 -9.60
C LYS A 287 -10.01 12.96 -9.69
N ASP A 288 -10.91 13.83 -9.26
CA ASP A 288 -10.67 15.29 -9.28
C ASP A 288 -9.60 15.64 -8.25
N VAL A 289 -9.63 14.99 -7.08
CA VAL A 289 -8.61 15.15 -6.04
C VAL A 289 -7.26 14.61 -6.53
N LEU A 290 -7.19 13.43 -7.15
CA LEU A 290 -5.94 12.95 -7.76
C LEU A 290 -5.37 13.94 -8.78
N ARG A 291 -6.23 14.55 -9.61
CA ARG A 291 -5.83 15.58 -10.58
C ARG A 291 -5.30 16.85 -9.89
N GLU A 292 -5.94 17.30 -8.83
CA GLU A 292 -5.49 18.48 -8.05
C GLU A 292 -4.06 18.29 -7.51
N TYR A 293 -3.73 17.09 -7.04
CA TYR A 293 -2.38 16.76 -6.54
C TYR A 293 -1.39 16.33 -7.62
N GLY A 294 -1.79 16.37 -8.89
CA GLY A 294 -0.92 16.04 -10.01
C GLY A 294 -0.55 14.55 -10.09
N LEU A 295 -1.51 13.67 -9.74
CA LEU A 295 -1.35 12.22 -9.66
C LEU A 295 -2.13 11.47 -10.75
N THR A 296 -2.62 12.15 -11.79
CA THR A 296 -3.21 11.51 -12.97
C THR A 296 -2.14 11.16 -14.01
N ALA A 297 -2.41 10.19 -14.86
CA ALA A 297 -1.46 9.66 -15.84
C ALA A 297 -0.82 10.73 -16.73
N ASP A 298 -1.61 11.68 -17.25
CA ASP A 298 -1.13 12.80 -18.05
C ASP A 298 -0.16 13.72 -17.30
N GLN A 299 -0.45 13.99 -16.02
CA GLN A 299 0.38 14.82 -15.16
C GLN A 299 1.67 14.09 -14.72
N ILE A 300 1.57 12.78 -14.45
CA ILE A 300 2.72 11.92 -14.16
C ILE A 300 3.65 11.88 -15.38
N ALA A 301 3.11 11.68 -16.58
CA ALA A 301 3.88 11.70 -17.83
C ALA A 301 4.63 13.02 -18.03
N ALA A 302 3.95 14.16 -17.81
CA ALA A 302 4.58 15.48 -17.91
C ALA A 302 5.74 15.65 -16.91
N LYS A 303 5.54 15.24 -15.64
CA LYS A 303 6.58 15.33 -14.60
C LYS A 303 7.76 14.39 -14.89
N ILE A 304 7.53 13.22 -15.49
CA ILE A 304 8.60 12.31 -15.92
C ILE A 304 9.42 12.97 -17.03
N LYS A 305 8.80 13.59 -18.05
CA LYS A 305 9.51 14.30 -19.13
C LYS A 305 10.43 15.40 -18.61
N GLU A 306 9.99 16.15 -17.59
CA GLU A 306 10.82 17.19 -16.97
C GLU A 306 12.05 16.62 -16.23
N THR A 307 12.12 15.31 -15.98
CA THR A 307 13.23 14.65 -15.29
C THR A 307 14.29 14.14 -16.28
N LEU A 308 13.89 13.88 -17.52
CA LEU A 308 14.77 13.39 -18.58
C LEU A 308 15.74 14.47 -19.07
#